data_173de40c31355917227cb197a3c13222
#
_entry.id   173de40c31355917227cb197a3c13222
#
_cell.length_a   1.000
_cell.length_b   1.000
_cell.length_c   1.000
_cell.angle_alpha   90.00
_cell.angle_beta   90.00
_cell.angle_gamma   90.00
#
_symmetry.space_group_name_H-M   'P 1'
#
loop_
_entity.id
_entity.type
_entity.pdbx_description
1 polymer ?
#
loop_
_entity_poly.entity_id
_entity_poly.type
_entity_poly.pdbx_seq_one_letter_code
_entity_poly.pdbx_strand_id
1 'polypeptide(L)'
;FYIGFRTPPEDSTGVAHIIEHTVLCGSEKYPVKDPFVELVKGSLNTFLNAMTYPEKTIYPIASCNARDFQNLMSVYMDAVFHPNIYKYKEIFRQEGWHYELEDKDAPVTINGVVYNEMKGAFSSPDDVLNRQILNSLFPDTTYANVSGGDPVHIPELSYEDYLDFHRRYYHPCNSYIYLYGDMDVAEKLDWMDREY
;
A
#
# COMPACT_ATOMS: atom_id res chain seq x y z
N PHE A 1 -12.73 9.53 6.56
CA PHE A 1 -12.52 8.10 6.87
C PHE A 1 -11.07 7.74 6.61
N TYR A 2 -10.50 6.91 7.43
CA TYR A 2 -9.38 6.07 7.01
C TYR A 2 -9.48 4.69 7.66
N ILE A 3 -8.89 3.71 6.97
CA ILE A 3 -8.57 2.41 7.54
C ILE A 3 -7.04 2.26 7.59
N GLY A 4 -6.54 1.76 8.71
CA GLY A 4 -5.12 1.53 8.92
C GLY A 4 -4.83 0.17 9.52
N PHE A 5 -3.66 -0.37 9.22
CA PHE A 5 -3.19 -1.66 9.72
C PHE A 5 -1.83 -1.48 10.38
N ARG A 6 -1.56 -2.25 11.42
CA ARG A 6 -0.18 -2.40 11.90
C ARG A 6 0.57 -3.33 10.95
N THR A 7 1.60 -2.79 10.32
CA THR A 7 2.39 -3.48 9.29
C THR A 7 3.89 -3.36 9.56
N PRO A 8 4.38 -3.86 10.72
CA PRO A 8 5.80 -3.76 11.06
C PRO A 8 6.62 -4.64 10.08
N PRO A 9 7.58 -4.06 9.34
CA PRO A 9 8.44 -4.84 8.46
C PRO A 9 9.45 -5.67 9.27
N GLU A 10 9.67 -6.90 8.84
CA GLU A 10 10.68 -7.80 9.42
C GLU A 10 12.04 -7.67 8.73
N ASP A 11 12.06 -7.02 7.55
CA ASP A 11 13.23 -6.76 6.72
C ASP A 11 13.11 -5.44 5.93
N SER A 12 14.02 -5.19 5.01
CA SER A 12 14.05 -4.00 4.16
C SER A 12 13.60 -4.25 2.73
N THR A 13 12.82 -5.30 2.47
CA THR A 13 12.29 -5.60 1.13
C THR A 13 11.17 -4.65 0.69
N GLY A 14 10.65 -3.82 1.60
CA GLY A 14 9.58 -2.88 1.28
C GLY A 14 8.21 -3.53 1.05
N VAL A 15 7.99 -4.73 1.58
CA VAL A 15 6.75 -5.49 1.38
C VAL A 15 5.49 -4.69 1.75
N ALA A 16 5.53 -3.92 2.86
CA ALA A 16 4.41 -3.09 3.28
C ALA A 16 4.08 -1.98 2.26
N HIS A 17 5.09 -1.35 1.68
CA HIS A 17 4.95 -0.31 0.66
C HIS A 17 4.43 -0.89 -0.68
N ILE A 18 4.97 -2.03 -1.09
CA ILE A 18 4.49 -2.72 -2.30
C ILE A 18 3.03 -3.15 -2.13
N ILE A 19 2.61 -3.62 -0.95
CA ILE A 19 1.20 -3.93 -0.68
C ILE A 19 0.34 -2.67 -0.72
N GLU A 20 0.83 -1.55 -0.17
CA GLU A 20 0.12 -0.27 -0.22
C GLU A 20 -0.29 0.09 -1.65
N HIS A 21 0.66 0.04 -2.59
CA HIS A 21 0.39 0.28 -4.01
C HIS A 21 -0.56 -0.76 -4.61
N THR A 22 -0.26 -2.03 -4.38
CA THR A 22 -0.89 -3.15 -5.11
C THR A 22 -2.34 -3.42 -4.73
N VAL A 23 -2.75 -3.18 -3.48
CA VAL A 23 -4.16 -3.35 -3.08
C VAL A 23 -5.08 -2.36 -3.82
N LEU A 24 -4.55 -1.21 -4.24
CA LEU A 24 -5.27 -0.20 -5.01
C LEU A 24 -5.32 -0.48 -6.52
N CYS A 25 -4.71 -1.59 -6.99
CA CYS A 25 -4.71 -2.00 -8.40
C CYS A 25 -5.89 -2.90 -8.80
N GLY A 26 -7.01 -2.81 -8.09
CA GLY A 26 -8.24 -3.56 -8.36
C GLY A 26 -8.58 -4.58 -7.29
N SER A 27 -9.87 -4.79 -7.10
CA SER A 27 -10.41 -5.64 -6.05
C SER A 27 -11.59 -6.48 -6.56
N GLU A 28 -12.18 -7.27 -5.69
CA GLU A 28 -13.25 -8.20 -6.08
C GLU A 28 -14.49 -7.48 -6.59
N LYS A 29 -14.97 -6.46 -5.89
CA LYS A 29 -16.13 -5.65 -6.30
C LYS A 29 -15.76 -4.63 -7.38
N TYR A 30 -14.51 -4.21 -7.45
CA TYR A 30 -14.03 -3.19 -8.38
C TYR A 30 -12.85 -3.71 -9.22
N PRO A 31 -13.11 -4.65 -10.17
CA PRO A 31 -12.09 -5.35 -10.93
C PRO A 31 -11.51 -4.52 -12.10
N VAL A 32 -11.39 -3.21 -11.92
CA VAL A 32 -10.75 -2.32 -12.89
C VAL A 32 -9.26 -2.26 -12.62
N LYS A 33 -8.47 -1.96 -13.65
CA LYS A 33 -7.00 -2.02 -13.56
C LYS A 33 -6.42 -1.07 -12.52
N ASP A 34 -6.99 0.12 -12.38
CA ASP A 34 -6.49 1.17 -11.49
C ASP A 34 -7.67 2.00 -10.96
N PRO A 35 -8.44 1.47 -9.99
CA PRO A 35 -9.57 2.18 -9.41
C PRO A 35 -9.14 3.47 -8.70
N PHE A 36 -7.91 3.54 -8.16
CA PHE A 36 -7.40 4.73 -7.51
C PHE A 36 -7.31 5.92 -8.48
N VAL A 37 -6.72 5.73 -9.65
CA VAL A 37 -6.60 6.78 -10.67
C VAL A 37 -7.98 7.22 -11.18
N GLU A 38 -8.91 6.28 -11.33
CA GLU A 38 -10.29 6.61 -11.72
C GLU A 38 -10.99 7.46 -10.64
N LEU A 39 -10.78 7.17 -9.36
CA LEU A 39 -11.32 7.97 -8.26
C LEU A 39 -10.68 9.36 -8.19
N VAL A 40 -9.37 9.48 -8.37
CA VAL A 40 -8.67 10.78 -8.41
C VAL A 40 -9.26 11.69 -9.49
N LYS A 41 -9.62 11.13 -10.65
CA LYS A 41 -10.13 11.89 -11.79
C LYS A 41 -11.64 12.14 -11.74
N GLY A 42 -12.40 11.19 -11.19
CA GLY A 42 -13.84 11.12 -11.37
C GLY A 42 -14.69 11.32 -10.12
N SER A 43 -14.10 11.27 -8.90
CA SER A 43 -14.84 11.46 -7.66
C SER A 43 -14.86 12.93 -7.20
N LEU A 44 -15.70 13.23 -6.20
CA LEU A 44 -15.76 14.53 -5.54
C LEU A 44 -14.86 14.59 -4.28
N ASN A 45 -13.82 13.76 -4.26
CA ASN A 45 -12.90 13.72 -3.13
C ASN A 45 -12.24 15.07 -2.86
N THR A 46 -12.01 15.37 -1.59
CA THR A 46 -11.18 16.48 -1.14
C THR A 46 -9.81 16.02 -0.67
N PHE A 47 -9.69 14.73 -0.41
CA PHE A 47 -8.42 14.06 -0.11
C PHE A 47 -8.51 12.58 -0.46
N LEU A 48 -7.48 12.05 -1.09
CA LEU A 48 -7.37 10.65 -1.47
C LEU A 48 -5.90 10.26 -1.44
N ASN A 49 -5.52 9.27 -0.63
CA ASN A 49 -4.13 8.84 -0.53
C ASN A 49 -4.01 7.41 0.03
N ALA A 50 -2.80 6.89 0.01
CA ALA A 50 -2.32 5.77 0.79
C ALA A 50 -0.93 6.12 1.32
N MET A 51 -0.56 5.61 2.48
CA MET A 51 0.71 5.99 3.14
C MET A 51 1.27 4.84 3.96
N THR A 52 2.52 4.47 3.70
CA THR A 52 3.28 3.52 4.50
C THR A 52 4.24 4.24 5.43
N TYR A 53 4.13 3.94 6.72
CA TYR A 53 4.99 4.40 7.79
C TYR A 53 5.86 3.25 8.31
N PRO A 54 6.82 3.51 9.21
CA PRO A 54 7.71 2.47 9.72
C PRO A 54 7.03 1.24 10.34
N GLU A 55 5.80 1.38 10.87
CA GLU A 55 5.10 0.27 11.55
C GLU A 55 3.60 0.18 11.24
N LYS A 56 3.11 1.01 10.31
CA LYS A 56 1.69 1.03 9.93
C LYS A 56 1.52 1.46 8.48
N THR A 57 0.42 1.02 7.87
CA THR A 57 -0.02 1.49 6.56
C THR A 57 -1.45 2.00 6.69
N ILE A 58 -1.75 3.18 6.14
CA ILE A 58 -3.05 3.82 6.22
C ILE A 58 -3.59 4.22 4.85
N TYR A 59 -4.91 4.17 4.72
CA TYR A 59 -5.66 4.47 3.50
C TYR A 59 -6.72 5.53 3.81
N PRO A 60 -6.35 6.83 3.79
CA PRO A 60 -7.25 7.91 4.11
C PRO A 60 -8.01 8.42 2.89
N ILE A 61 -9.29 8.76 3.10
CA ILE A 61 -10.13 9.47 2.13
C ILE A 61 -10.90 10.60 2.81
N ALA A 62 -11.25 11.63 2.06
CA ALA A 62 -12.20 12.64 2.48
C ALA A 62 -13.05 13.13 1.30
N SER A 63 -14.32 13.40 1.57
CA SER A 63 -15.25 14.02 0.62
C SER A 63 -16.30 14.82 1.39
N CYS A 64 -16.70 15.97 0.84
CA CYS A 64 -17.82 16.76 1.35
C CYS A 64 -19.18 16.32 0.79
N ASN A 65 -19.20 15.32 -0.08
CA ASN A 65 -20.43 14.74 -0.63
C ASN A 65 -20.69 13.38 0.01
N ALA A 66 -21.83 13.22 0.69
CA ALA A 66 -22.14 12.00 1.45
C ALA A 66 -22.19 10.73 0.60
N ARG A 67 -22.68 10.81 -0.65
CA ARG A 67 -22.73 9.66 -1.57
C ARG A 67 -21.33 9.30 -2.08
N ASP A 68 -20.55 10.28 -2.43
CA ASP A 68 -19.17 10.08 -2.86
C ASP A 68 -18.32 9.50 -1.73
N PHE A 69 -18.46 10.04 -0.50
CA PHE A 69 -17.81 9.51 0.70
C PHE A 69 -18.10 8.02 0.91
N GLN A 70 -19.38 7.60 0.77
CA GLN A 70 -19.77 6.20 0.87
C GLN A 70 -19.15 5.34 -0.24
N ASN A 71 -19.10 5.85 -1.48
CA ASN A 71 -18.46 5.15 -2.60
C ASN A 71 -16.96 4.97 -2.36
N LEU A 72 -16.28 6.03 -1.91
CA LEU A 72 -14.86 5.98 -1.59
C LEU A 72 -14.56 4.98 -0.47
N MET A 73 -15.37 4.98 0.60
CA MET A 73 -15.26 3.96 1.66
C MET A 73 -15.39 2.54 1.10
N SER A 74 -16.39 2.31 0.24
CA SER A 74 -16.63 0.99 -0.34
C SER A 74 -15.45 0.52 -1.20
N VAL A 75 -14.91 1.39 -2.04
CA VAL A 75 -13.74 1.04 -2.87
C VAL A 75 -12.52 0.72 -2.02
N TYR A 76 -12.23 1.55 -1.00
CA TYR A 76 -11.06 1.37 -0.16
C TYR A 76 -11.15 0.15 0.76
N MET A 77 -12.33 -0.11 1.34
CA MET A 77 -12.55 -1.30 2.16
C MET A 77 -12.40 -2.58 1.33
N ASP A 78 -12.99 -2.61 0.12
CA ASP A 78 -12.85 -3.78 -0.75
C ASP A 78 -11.41 -3.95 -1.25
N ALA A 79 -10.72 -2.86 -1.56
CA ALA A 79 -9.33 -2.87 -2.00
C ALA A 79 -8.41 -3.51 -0.95
N VAL A 80 -8.54 -3.14 0.32
CA VAL A 80 -7.64 -3.64 1.37
C VAL A 80 -7.96 -5.06 1.82
N PHE A 81 -9.23 -5.49 1.77
CA PHE A 81 -9.63 -6.83 2.24
C PHE A 81 -9.74 -7.88 1.13
N HIS A 82 -10.08 -7.46 -0.09
CA HIS A 82 -10.32 -8.36 -1.22
C HIS A 82 -9.56 -7.95 -2.50
N PRO A 83 -8.26 -7.63 -2.40
CA PRO A 83 -7.49 -7.19 -3.56
C PRO A 83 -7.29 -8.30 -4.57
N ASN A 84 -7.15 -7.93 -5.83
CA ASN A 84 -6.88 -8.87 -6.92
C ASN A 84 -5.44 -9.40 -6.97
N ILE A 85 -4.62 -9.06 -5.99
CA ILE A 85 -3.21 -9.49 -5.89
C ILE A 85 -3.04 -11.02 -5.85
N TYR A 86 -4.05 -11.74 -5.39
CA TYR A 86 -4.08 -13.21 -5.37
C TYR A 86 -4.39 -13.84 -6.72
N LYS A 87 -5.03 -13.07 -7.61
CA LYS A 87 -5.45 -13.53 -8.94
C LYS A 87 -4.42 -13.19 -10.02
N TYR A 88 -3.75 -12.05 -9.88
CA TYR A 88 -2.88 -11.49 -10.91
C TYR A 88 -1.50 -11.14 -10.35
N LYS A 89 -0.54 -12.04 -10.56
CA LYS A 89 0.87 -11.84 -10.17
C LYS A 89 1.50 -10.62 -10.87
N GLU A 90 0.93 -10.22 -12.00
CA GLU A 90 1.36 -9.09 -12.79
C GLU A 90 1.27 -7.77 -11.99
N ILE A 91 0.31 -7.66 -11.07
CA ILE A 91 0.18 -6.50 -10.17
C ILE A 91 1.44 -6.34 -9.31
N PHE A 92 1.88 -7.44 -8.68
CA PHE A 92 3.13 -7.45 -7.90
C PHE A 92 4.34 -7.08 -8.76
N ARG A 93 4.42 -7.62 -9.97
CA ARG A 93 5.55 -7.34 -10.88
C ARG A 93 5.57 -5.89 -11.36
N GLN A 94 4.41 -5.31 -11.64
CA GLN A 94 4.30 -3.93 -12.09
C GLN A 94 4.65 -2.96 -10.96
N GLU A 95 4.05 -3.12 -9.79
CA GLU A 95 4.21 -2.18 -8.69
C GLU A 95 5.47 -2.45 -7.87
N GLY A 96 5.79 -3.69 -7.60
CA GLY A 96 6.95 -4.06 -6.80
C GLY A 96 8.25 -4.05 -7.59
N TRP A 97 8.55 -5.19 -8.20
CA TRP A 97 9.76 -5.34 -9.01
C TRP A 97 9.66 -6.51 -10.00
N HIS A 98 10.42 -6.42 -11.10
CA HIS A 98 10.60 -7.48 -12.09
C HIS A 98 11.90 -7.29 -12.85
N TYR A 99 12.39 -8.36 -13.50
CA TYR A 99 13.45 -8.25 -14.48
C TYR A 99 12.90 -7.73 -15.79
N GLU A 100 13.55 -6.74 -16.37
CA GLU A 100 13.21 -6.14 -17.65
C GLU A 100 14.32 -6.35 -18.65
N LEU A 101 13.94 -6.67 -19.87
CA LEU A 101 14.82 -6.80 -21.03
C LEU A 101 14.20 -6.00 -22.19
N GLU A 102 14.74 -4.83 -22.47
CA GLU A 102 14.21 -3.94 -23.52
C GLU A 102 14.34 -4.56 -24.92
N ASP A 103 15.48 -5.19 -25.19
CA ASP A 103 15.72 -5.94 -26.41
C ASP A 103 16.73 -7.08 -26.14
N LYS A 104 16.95 -7.95 -27.16
CA LYS A 104 17.80 -9.15 -27.04
C LYS A 104 19.27 -8.86 -26.74
N ASP A 105 19.75 -7.66 -27.04
CA ASP A 105 21.14 -7.25 -26.88
C ASP A 105 21.32 -6.30 -25.69
N ALA A 106 20.23 -5.88 -25.04
CA ALA A 106 20.26 -5.03 -23.86
C ALA A 106 20.65 -5.82 -22.59
N PRO A 107 21.28 -5.19 -21.61
CA PRO A 107 21.48 -5.81 -20.31
C PRO A 107 20.13 -6.01 -19.60
N VAL A 108 20.00 -7.09 -18.85
CA VAL A 108 18.85 -7.28 -17.94
C VAL A 108 18.92 -6.24 -16.84
N THR A 109 17.81 -5.55 -16.62
CA THR A 109 17.64 -4.54 -15.57
C THR A 109 16.53 -4.93 -14.60
N ILE A 110 16.45 -4.23 -13.50
CA ILE A 110 15.33 -4.36 -12.56
C ILE A 110 14.46 -3.11 -12.68
N ASN A 111 13.14 -3.33 -12.81
CA ASN A 111 12.14 -2.28 -12.93
C ASN A 111 10.95 -2.59 -12.03
N GLY A 112 10.16 -1.57 -11.70
CA GLY A 112 8.97 -1.62 -10.86
C GLY A 112 8.67 -0.24 -10.29
N VAL A 113 7.41 0.06 -10.02
CA VAL A 113 7.01 1.40 -9.55
C VAL A 113 7.69 1.73 -8.22
N VAL A 114 7.49 0.90 -7.19
CA VAL A 114 8.10 1.08 -5.87
C VAL A 114 9.63 0.97 -5.94
N TYR A 115 10.16 0.03 -6.71
CA TYR A 115 11.61 -0.10 -6.89
C TYR A 115 12.23 1.21 -7.43
N ASN A 116 11.64 1.80 -8.46
CA ASN A 116 12.13 3.03 -9.05
C ASN A 116 11.95 4.24 -8.15
N GLU A 117 10.83 4.32 -7.44
CA GLU A 117 10.57 5.36 -6.44
C GLU A 117 11.62 5.34 -5.34
N MET A 118 11.89 4.17 -4.77
CA MET A 118 12.88 4.02 -3.71
C MET A 118 14.30 4.24 -4.20
N LYS A 119 14.61 3.86 -5.44
CA LYS A 119 15.89 4.23 -6.08
C LYS A 119 16.08 5.75 -6.16
N GLY A 120 14.99 6.48 -6.46
CA GLY A 120 14.98 7.95 -6.43
C GLY A 120 15.20 8.50 -5.02
N ALA A 121 14.44 8.01 -4.02
CA ALA A 121 14.58 8.43 -2.63
C ALA A 121 16.00 8.19 -2.10
N PHE A 122 16.60 7.06 -2.42
CA PHE A 122 17.96 6.71 -1.99
C PHE A 122 19.08 7.48 -2.72
N SER A 123 18.76 8.30 -3.70
CA SER A 123 19.72 9.24 -4.31
C SER A 123 19.93 10.50 -3.45
N SER A 124 19.08 10.74 -2.44
CA SER A 124 19.19 11.85 -1.49
C SER A 124 20.14 11.50 -0.35
N PRO A 125 21.24 12.25 -0.14
CA PRO A 125 22.14 12.03 0.99
C PRO A 125 21.46 12.15 2.36
N ASP A 126 20.47 13.05 2.50
CA ASP A 126 19.74 13.27 3.74
C ASP A 126 18.86 12.06 4.08
N ASP A 127 18.21 11.44 3.09
CA ASP A 127 17.41 10.24 3.29
C ASP A 127 18.27 9.05 3.70
N VAL A 128 19.44 8.90 3.09
CA VAL A 128 20.43 7.88 3.48
C VAL A 128 20.91 8.11 4.91
N LEU A 129 21.22 9.36 5.28
CA LEU A 129 21.65 9.71 6.64
C LEU A 129 20.56 9.41 7.67
N ASN A 130 19.32 9.86 7.43
CA ASN A 130 18.20 9.64 8.35
C ASN A 130 17.95 8.15 8.61
N ARG A 131 18.04 7.34 7.59
CA ARG A 131 17.91 5.88 7.71
C ARG A 131 19.04 5.27 8.53
N GLN A 132 20.29 5.67 8.30
CA GLN A 132 21.43 5.21 9.08
C GLN A 132 21.31 5.60 10.55
N ILE A 133 20.78 6.78 10.83
CA ILE A 133 20.48 7.23 12.20
C ILE A 133 19.46 6.30 12.85
N LEU A 134 18.34 6.01 12.22
CA LEU A 134 17.31 5.12 12.76
C LEU A 134 17.83 3.70 12.99
N ASN A 135 18.54 3.14 12.03
CA ASN A 135 19.18 1.83 12.14
C ASN A 135 20.17 1.78 13.32
N SER A 136 20.98 2.83 13.50
CA SER A 136 21.98 2.91 14.57
C SER A 136 21.37 3.09 15.95
N LEU A 137 20.27 3.85 16.06
CA LEU A 137 19.62 4.14 17.34
C LEU A 137 18.67 3.02 17.77
N PHE A 138 18.08 2.28 16.84
CA PHE A 138 17.05 1.29 17.12
C PHE A 138 17.31 -0.05 16.39
N PRO A 139 18.54 -0.64 16.52
CA PRO A 139 18.94 -1.81 15.74
C PRO A 139 18.10 -3.07 16.01
N ASP A 140 17.50 -3.17 17.20
CA ASP A 140 16.71 -4.33 17.65
C ASP A 140 15.19 -4.14 17.48
N THR A 141 14.77 -3.15 16.67
CA THR A 141 13.36 -2.84 16.46
C THR A 141 13.04 -2.76 14.97
N THR A 142 11.74 -2.69 14.64
CA THR A 142 11.28 -2.51 13.26
C THR A 142 11.82 -1.24 12.60
N TYR A 143 12.24 -0.24 13.38
CA TYR A 143 12.86 1.00 12.88
C TYR A 143 14.28 0.80 12.32
N ALA A 144 14.90 -0.34 12.56
CA ALA A 144 16.13 -0.72 11.88
C ALA A 144 15.90 -1.02 10.38
N ASN A 145 14.69 -1.42 10.02
CA ASN A 145 14.31 -1.77 8.66
C ASN A 145 13.79 -0.54 7.88
N VAL A 146 13.94 -0.58 6.58
CA VAL A 146 13.39 0.43 5.66
C VAL A 146 12.00 0.00 5.23
N SER A 147 10.94 0.56 5.84
CA SER A 147 9.55 0.19 5.54
C SER A 147 9.16 0.47 4.08
N GLY A 148 9.72 1.51 3.46
CA GLY A 148 9.53 1.79 2.03
C GLY A 148 10.27 0.84 1.10
N GLY A 149 11.26 0.12 1.60
CA GLY A 149 12.13 -0.78 0.86
C GLY A 149 13.48 -0.17 0.48
N ASP A 150 14.53 -0.95 0.69
CA ASP A 150 15.86 -0.63 0.18
C ASP A 150 16.00 -1.20 -1.24
N PRO A 151 16.39 -0.42 -2.25
CA PRO A 151 16.55 -0.91 -3.62
C PRO A 151 17.48 -2.12 -3.77
N VAL A 152 18.41 -2.31 -2.83
CA VAL A 152 19.27 -3.50 -2.80
C VAL A 152 18.49 -4.74 -2.36
N HIS A 153 17.53 -4.58 -1.44
CA HIS A 153 16.77 -5.67 -0.83
C HIS A 153 15.40 -5.90 -1.47
N ILE A 154 14.78 -4.90 -2.12
CA ILE A 154 13.48 -5.07 -2.80
C ILE A 154 13.45 -6.30 -3.71
N PRO A 155 14.49 -6.60 -4.53
CA PRO A 155 14.48 -7.76 -5.41
C PRO A 155 14.58 -9.13 -4.70
N GLU A 156 14.79 -9.14 -3.39
CA GLU A 156 14.78 -10.37 -2.59
C GLU A 156 13.35 -10.80 -2.21
N LEU A 157 12.37 -9.87 -2.30
CA LEU A 157 10.98 -10.16 -1.97
C LEU A 157 10.37 -11.14 -2.97
N SER A 158 9.98 -12.31 -2.49
CA SER A 158 9.23 -13.27 -3.28
C SER A 158 7.74 -12.92 -3.35
N TYR A 159 7.06 -13.42 -4.37
CA TYR A 159 5.59 -13.27 -4.47
C TYR A 159 4.85 -13.99 -3.34
N GLU A 160 5.37 -15.11 -2.84
CA GLU A 160 4.78 -15.85 -1.74
C GLU A 160 4.88 -15.06 -0.41
N ASP A 161 6.06 -14.54 -0.08
CA ASP A 161 6.26 -13.72 1.13
C ASP A 161 5.40 -12.45 1.10
N TYR A 162 5.27 -11.84 -0.08
CA TYR A 162 4.38 -10.70 -0.30
C TYR A 162 2.90 -11.06 -0.02
N LEU A 163 2.39 -12.18 -0.53
CA LEU A 163 1.02 -12.61 -0.24
C LEU A 163 0.82 -13.00 1.22
N ASP A 164 1.83 -13.62 1.85
CA ASP A 164 1.77 -14.00 3.27
C ASP A 164 1.74 -12.79 4.18
N PHE A 165 2.46 -11.72 3.84
CA PHE A 165 2.39 -10.46 4.56
C PHE A 165 0.97 -9.86 4.52
N HIS A 166 0.33 -9.83 3.34
CA HIS A 166 -1.05 -9.38 3.24
C HIS A 166 -2.00 -10.23 4.07
N ARG A 167 -1.93 -11.57 3.98
CA ARG A 167 -2.78 -12.49 4.78
C ARG A 167 -2.62 -12.26 6.27
N ARG A 168 -1.40 -11.98 6.72
CA ARG A 168 -1.07 -11.81 8.13
C ARG A 168 -1.57 -10.49 8.70
N TYR A 169 -1.42 -9.41 7.96
CA TYR A 169 -1.63 -8.06 8.49
C TYR A 169 -2.92 -7.38 8.03
N TYR A 170 -3.45 -7.71 6.86
CA TYR A 170 -4.68 -7.10 6.32
C TYR A 170 -5.92 -7.90 6.71
N HIS A 171 -6.21 -7.87 7.99
CA HIS A 171 -7.34 -8.57 8.58
C HIS A 171 -8.16 -7.60 9.46
N PRO A 172 -9.50 -7.71 9.53
CA PRO A 172 -10.33 -6.86 10.39
C PRO A 172 -9.82 -6.75 11.83
N CYS A 173 -9.33 -7.84 12.44
CA CYS A 173 -8.78 -7.85 13.80
C CYS A 173 -7.50 -7.02 13.98
N ASN A 174 -6.79 -6.67 12.90
CA ASN A 174 -5.60 -5.81 12.90
C ASN A 174 -5.90 -4.43 12.32
N SER A 175 -7.17 -4.12 12.01
CA SER A 175 -7.55 -2.85 11.42
C SER A 175 -7.95 -1.83 12.48
N TYR A 176 -7.66 -0.55 12.17
CA TYR A 176 -8.12 0.62 12.90
C TYR A 176 -8.90 1.49 11.94
N ILE A 177 -10.19 1.66 12.18
CA ILE A 177 -11.08 2.48 11.36
C ILE A 177 -11.36 3.78 12.09
N TYR A 178 -11.20 4.90 11.39
CA TYR A 178 -11.46 6.23 11.89
C TYR A 178 -12.49 6.93 11.02
N LEU A 179 -13.56 7.39 11.65
CA LEU A 179 -14.62 8.19 11.04
C LEU A 179 -14.62 9.59 11.68
N TYR A 180 -14.61 10.61 10.85
CA TYR A 180 -14.71 12.00 11.29
C TYR A 180 -15.51 12.83 10.28
N GLY A 181 -16.44 13.64 10.78
CA GLY A 181 -17.22 14.54 9.97
C GLY A 181 -18.72 14.53 10.32
N ASP A 182 -19.48 15.29 9.58
CA ASP A 182 -20.95 15.37 9.69
C ASP A 182 -21.57 14.18 8.92
N MET A 183 -21.84 13.07 9.63
CA MET A 183 -22.41 11.83 9.06
C MET A 183 -23.19 11.06 10.12
N ASP A 184 -24.10 10.18 9.70
CA ASP A 184 -24.68 9.16 10.56
C ASP A 184 -23.66 8.04 10.78
N VAL A 185 -22.96 8.09 11.92
CA VAL A 185 -21.92 7.10 12.28
C VAL A 185 -22.51 5.71 12.46
N ALA A 186 -23.73 5.59 13.01
CA ALA A 186 -24.38 4.30 13.23
C ALA A 186 -24.66 3.62 11.89
N GLU A 187 -25.19 4.34 10.90
CA GLU A 187 -25.38 3.82 9.54
C GLU A 187 -24.06 3.31 8.91
N LYS A 188 -22.95 4.03 9.12
CA LYS A 188 -21.65 3.61 8.59
C LYS A 188 -21.13 2.36 9.29
N LEU A 189 -21.27 2.26 10.61
CA LEU A 189 -20.89 1.08 11.36
C LEU A 189 -21.73 -0.15 10.97
N ASP A 190 -23.05 0.00 10.86
CA ASP A 190 -23.93 -1.07 10.40
C ASP A 190 -23.60 -1.56 8.98
N TRP A 191 -23.22 -0.62 8.10
CA TRP A 191 -22.77 -0.97 6.76
C TRP A 191 -21.45 -1.76 6.78
N MET A 192 -20.47 -1.33 7.56
CA MET A 192 -19.20 -2.04 7.69
C MET A 192 -19.36 -3.44 8.27
N ASP A 193 -20.20 -3.59 9.31
CA ASP A 193 -20.48 -4.88 9.96
C ASP A 193 -21.16 -5.90 9.00
N ARG A 194 -22.00 -5.42 8.08
CA ARG A 194 -22.66 -6.29 7.10
C ARG A 194 -21.77 -6.69 5.93
N GLU A 195 -20.85 -5.81 5.52
CA GLU A 195 -20.08 -5.99 4.27
C GLU A 195 -18.72 -6.63 4.51
N TYR A 196 -18.18 -6.49 5.74
CA TYR A 196 -16.82 -6.88 6.08
C TYR A 196 -16.68 -7.52 7.47
#